data_c09590b0041fccf4f0486aef6185e7ab
#
_entry.id   c09590b0041fccf4f0486aef6185e7ab
#
_cell.length_a   1.000
_cell.length_b   1.000
_cell.length_c   1.000
_cell.angle_alpha   90.00
_cell.angle_beta   90.00
_cell.angle_gamma   90.00
#
_symmetry.space_group_name_H-M   'P 1'
#
loop_
_entity.id
_entity.type
_entity.pdbx_description
1 polymer ?
#
loop_
_entity_poly.entity_id
_entity_poly.type
_entity_poly.pdbx_seq_one_letter_code
_entity_poly.pdbx_strand_id
1 'polypeptide(L)'
;GFGCRIKYLREAQPMGSGGALALLNDSGEAPIVVMNGDLVTSFDLRSMLKAHQLNSHAITVGTRQYKHVIPYGCIRTMGDQISSIAEKPEISETINAGIYILEPKLTKIVPESFYPITDLITHAIDAGEKIGTFAIDEWVDVGLPEQLAMAQGVADGQS
;
A
#
# COMPACT_ATOMS: atom_id res chain seq x y z
N GLY A 1 -1.56 -17.13 -23.20
CA GLY A 1 -0.46 -16.74 -22.31
C GLY A 1 -0.51 -15.26 -22.00
N PHE A 2 -0.03 -14.84 -20.86
CA PHE A 2 -0.09 -13.44 -20.37
C PHE A 2 0.94 -12.51 -21.05
N GLY A 3 1.73 -13.00 -22.04
CA GLY A 3 2.76 -12.20 -22.71
C GLY A 3 3.95 -11.79 -21.82
N CYS A 4 4.08 -12.38 -20.63
CA CYS A 4 5.15 -12.11 -19.68
C CYS A 4 5.78 -13.40 -19.16
N ARG A 5 6.97 -13.27 -18.55
CA ARG A 5 7.67 -14.37 -17.87
C ARG A 5 7.35 -14.33 -16.39
N ILE A 6 6.77 -15.40 -15.86
CA ILE A 6 6.47 -15.56 -14.43
C ILE A 6 7.60 -16.39 -13.79
N LYS A 7 8.12 -15.90 -12.65
CA LYS A 7 9.04 -16.61 -11.77
C LYS A 7 8.41 -16.65 -10.37
N TYR A 8 8.66 -17.76 -9.66
CA TYR A 8 8.17 -17.94 -8.30
C TYR A 8 9.33 -17.83 -7.31
N LEU A 9 9.15 -17.01 -6.29
CA LEU A 9 10.01 -16.99 -5.10
C LEU A 9 9.32 -17.81 -4.02
N ARG A 10 10.05 -18.74 -3.40
CA ARG A 10 9.51 -19.59 -2.34
C ARG A 10 10.13 -19.20 -1.01
N GLU A 11 9.31 -18.82 -0.08
CA GLU A 11 9.68 -18.58 1.31
C GLU A 11 9.68 -19.90 2.08
N ALA A 12 10.73 -20.19 2.84
CA ALA A 12 10.79 -21.35 3.73
C ALA A 12 9.85 -21.19 4.95
N GLN A 13 9.63 -19.94 5.35
CA GLN A 13 8.69 -19.52 6.39
C GLN A 13 8.08 -18.18 5.94
N PRO A 14 6.86 -17.82 6.38
CA PRO A 14 6.26 -16.54 6.04
C PRO A 14 7.19 -15.38 6.42
N MET A 15 7.55 -14.57 5.43
CA MET A 15 8.51 -13.47 5.58
C MET A 15 7.84 -12.09 5.68
N GLY A 16 6.51 -12.04 5.76
CA GLY A 16 5.76 -10.78 5.77
C GLY A 16 5.65 -10.15 4.38
N SER A 17 5.03 -8.98 4.27
CA SER A 17 4.73 -8.35 2.97
C SER A 17 5.94 -7.79 2.22
N GLY A 18 7.09 -7.65 2.88
CA GLY A 18 8.33 -7.11 2.28
C GLY A 18 9.49 -8.11 2.22
N GLY A 19 9.48 -9.17 3.04
CA GLY A 19 10.64 -10.06 3.19
C GLY A 19 11.02 -10.81 1.91
N ALA A 20 10.05 -11.15 1.04
CA ALA A 20 10.33 -11.78 -0.26
C ALA A 20 11.25 -10.93 -1.17
N LEU A 21 11.35 -9.63 -0.93
CA LEU A 21 12.26 -8.76 -1.67
C LEU A 21 13.73 -9.13 -1.47
N ALA A 22 14.09 -9.71 -0.31
CA ALA A 22 15.44 -10.22 -0.05
C ALA A 22 15.82 -11.40 -0.95
N LEU A 23 14.83 -12.14 -1.47
CA LEU A 23 15.03 -13.29 -2.35
C LEU A 23 15.23 -12.90 -3.82
N LEU A 24 15.14 -11.61 -4.15
CA LEU A 24 15.41 -11.10 -5.49
C LEU A 24 16.92 -11.05 -5.73
N ASN A 25 17.49 -12.12 -6.30
CA ASN A 25 18.94 -12.23 -6.59
C ASN A 25 19.43 -11.18 -7.61
N ASP A 26 18.56 -10.76 -8.51
CA ASP A 26 18.82 -9.72 -9.51
C ASP A 26 17.56 -8.88 -9.69
N SER A 27 17.55 -7.73 -9.07
CA SER A 27 16.47 -6.74 -9.19
C SER A 27 16.63 -5.82 -10.42
N GLY A 28 17.74 -5.95 -11.14
CA GLY A 28 18.06 -5.04 -12.26
C GLY A 28 18.29 -3.60 -11.82
N GLU A 29 18.21 -2.68 -12.78
CA GLU A 29 18.37 -1.22 -12.54
C GLU A 29 17.03 -0.46 -12.61
N ALA A 30 15.98 -1.10 -13.13
CA ALA A 30 14.67 -0.48 -13.26
C ALA A 30 13.89 -0.54 -11.95
N PRO A 31 13.05 0.47 -11.66
CA PRO A 31 12.16 0.45 -10.51
C PRO A 31 11.29 -0.81 -10.47
N ILE A 32 11.07 -1.32 -9.26
CA ILE A 32 10.32 -2.55 -9.00
C ILE A 32 8.92 -2.17 -8.58
N VAL A 33 7.91 -2.76 -9.23
CA VAL A 33 6.52 -2.66 -8.78
C VAL A 33 6.24 -3.82 -7.83
N VAL A 34 5.80 -3.50 -6.63
CA VAL A 34 5.35 -4.45 -5.60
C VAL A 34 3.88 -4.25 -5.35
N MET A 35 3.13 -5.34 -5.32
CA MET A 35 1.69 -5.30 -5.14
C MET A 35 1.22 -6.48 -4.29
N ASN A 36 0.34 -6.24 -3.34
CA ASN A 36 -0.32 -7.29 -2.59
C ASN A 36 -1.17 -8.15 -3.53
N GLY A 37 -1.25 -9.46 -3.26
CA GLY A 37 -1.92 -10.42 -4.14
C GLY A 37 -3.44 -10.49 -3.99
N ASP A 38 -4.00 -9.82 -3.00
CA ASP A 38 -5.41 -9.78 -2.61
C ASP A 38 -6.11 -8.46 -2.96
N LEU A 39 -5.60 -7.74 -3.96
CA LEU A 39 -6.14 -6.45 -4.39
C LEU A 39 -6.86 -6.57 -5.73
N VAL A 40 -8.04 -5.95 -5.80
CA VAL A 40 -8.72 -5.62 -7.05
C VAL A 40 -8.72 -4.10 -7.20
N THR A 41 -8.08 -3.62 -8.25
CA THR A 41 -7.88 -2.17 -8.43
C THR A 41 -7.80 -1.83 -9.92
N SER A 42 -8.23 -0.62 -10.24
CA SER A 42 -8.02 0.02 -11.54
C SER A 42 -7.25 1.32 -11.31
N PHE A 43 -6.00 1.36 -11.74
CA PHE A 43 -5.18 2.56 -11.66
C PHE A 43 -4.15 2.60 -12.80
N ASP A 44 -3.68 3.80 -13.14
CA ASP A 44 -2.67 3.97 -14.17
C ASP A 44 -1.25 3.79 -13.60
N LEU A 45 -0.74 2.55 -13.71
CA LEU A 45 0.63 2.21 -13.31
C LEU A 45 1.68 3.05 -14.04
N ARG A 46 1.43 3.45 -15.29
CA ARG A 46 2.38 4.28 -16.06
C ARG A 46 2.47 5.68 -15.48
N SER A 47 1.33 6.26 -15.09
CA SER A 47 1.29 7.54 -14.40
C SER A 47 1.97 7.49 -13.03
N MET A 48 1.78 6.41 -12.27
CA MET A 48 2.47 6.19 -10.99
C MET A 48 3.98 6.09 -11.18
N LEU A 49 4.45 5.30 -12.17
CA LEU A 49 5.87 5.17 -12.49
C LEU A 49 6.48 6.51 -12.96
N LYS A 50 5.77 7.26 -13.79
CA LYS A 50 6.18 8.59 -14.22
C LYS A 50 6.32 9.56 -13.05
N ALA A 51 5.36 9.56 -12.12
CA ALA A 51 5.42 10.37 -10.91
C ALA A 51 6.61 9.98 -10.01
N HIS A 52 6.87 8.68 -9.86
CA HIS A 52 8.02 8.14 -9.12
C HIS A 52 9.34 8.68 -9.68
N GLN A 53 9.54 8.57 -10.99
CA GLN A 53 10.76 9.01 -11.68
C GLN A 53 10.93 10.53 -11.66
N LEU A 54 9.88 11.29 -12.02
CA LEU A 54 9.93 12.76 -12.06
C LEU A 54 10.27 13.38 -10.70
N ASN A 55 9.80 12.76 -9.63
CA ASN A 55 10.05 13.24 -8.28
C ASN A 55 11.30 12.62 -7.65
N SER A 56 11.99 11.70 -8.35
CA SER A 56 13.16 10.97 -7.83
C SER A 56 12.87 10.33 -6.46
N HIS A 57 11.73 9.66 -6.34
CA HIS A 57 11.39 8.95 -5.13
C HIS A 57 12.21 7.65 -5.01
N ALA A 58 12.64 7.30 -3.81
CA ALA A 58 13.18 5.97 -3.52
C ALA A 58 12.05 4.93 -3.37
N ILE A 59 10.91 5.38 -2.82
CA ILE A 59 9.67 4.61 -2.76
C ILE A 59 8.51 5.53 -3.15
N THR A 60 7.58 5.03 -3.96
CA THR A 60 6.25 5.62 -4.12
C THR A 60 5.20 4.64 -3.61
N VAL A 61 4.42 5.07 -2.65
CA VAL A 61 3.35 4.29 -2.01
C VAL A 61 2.02 4.65 -2.65
N GLY A 62 1.29 3.66 -3.15
CA GLY A 62 -0.11 3.81 -3.51
C GLY A 62 -0.93 4.09 -2.27
N THR A 63 -1.75 5.14 -2.28
CA THR A 63 -2.53 5.57 -1.13
C THR A 63 -3.99 5.76 -1.50
N ARG A 64 -4.87 5.61 -0.51
CA ARG A 64 -6.30 5.85 -0.63
C ARG A 64 -6.83 6.61 0.59
N GLN A 65 -7.88 7.40 0.38
CA GLN A 65 -8.65 7.97 1.49
C GLN A 65 -9.61 6.91 2.04
N TYR A 66 -9.47 6.60 3.31
CA TYR A 66 -10.38 5.73 4.05
C TYR A 66 -11.25 6.57 4.96
N LYS A 67 -12.57 6.40 4.84
CA LYS A 67 -13.55 7.13 5.62
C LYS A 67 -14.26 6.18 6.57
N HIS A 68 -14.32 6.55 7.83
CA HIS A 68 -14.99 5.79 8.87
C HIS A 68 -15.89 6.70 9.70
N VAL A 69 -17.15 6.33 9.84
CA VAL A 69 -18.11 7.06 10.68
C VAL A 69 -18.10 6.44 12.07
N ILE A 70 -17.79 7.24 13.09
CA ILE A 70 -17.99 6.82 14.48
C ILE A 70 -19.48 6.88 14.78
N PRO A 71 -20.16 5.74 15.12
CA PRO A 71 -21.62 5.72 15.22
C PRO A 71 -22.16 6.36 16.51
N TYR A 72 -21.35 7.18 17.19
CA TYR A 72 -21.66 7.83 18.47
C TYR A 72 -21.28 9.30 18.48
N GLY A 73 -21.84 10.06 19.42
CA GLY A 73 -21.38 11.41 19.73
C GLY A 73 -19.96 11.38 20.30
N CYS A 74 -19.03 12.09 19.65
CA CYS A 74 -17.65 12.22 20.11
C CYS A 74 -17.47 13.49 20.93
N ILE A 75 -16.93 13.35 22.14
CA ILE A 75 -16.72 14.46 23.07
C ILE A 75 -15.20 14.75 23.13
N ARG A 76 -14.85 16.02 23.04
CA ARG A 76 -13.52 16.52 23.39
C ARG A 76 -13.58 17.23 24.73
N THR A 77 -12.58 16.96 25.58
CA THR A 77 -12.52 17.58 26.93
C THR A 77 -11.28 18.45 27.06
N MET A 78 -11.34 19.40 27.96
CA MET A 78 -10.23 20.19 28.46
C MET A 78 -10.32 20.15 30.02
N GLY A 79 -9.48 19.30 30.62
CA GLY A 79 -9.65 18.90 32.02
C GLY A 79 -10.93 18.09 32.20
N ASP A 80 -11.79 18.53 33.12
CA ASP A 80 -13.11 17.96 33.44
C ASP A 80 -14.28 18.58 32.65
N GLN A 81 -13.98 19.57 31.79
CA GLN A 81 -15.01 20.30 31.05
C GLN A 81 -15.09 19.81 29.60
N ILE A 82 -16.30 19.74 29.07
CA ILE A 82 -16.52 19.46 27.64
C ILE A 82 -16.18 20.72 26.84
N SER A 83 -15.23 20.59 25.88
CA SER A 83 -14.83 21.67 24.97
C SER A 83 -15.60 21.62 23.65
N SER A 84 -15.98 20.44 23.19
CA SER A 84 -16.80 20.28 21.98
C SER A 84 -17.47 18.91 21.94
N ILE A 85 -18.54 18.80 21.14
CA ILE A 85 -19.20 17.54 20.81
C ILE A 85 -19.49 17.50 19.30
N ALA A 86 -19.28 16.35 18.68
CA ALA A 86 -19.61 16.08 17.29
C ALA A 86 -20.44 14.80 17.20
N GLU A 87 -21.65 14.89 16.65
CA GLU A 87 -22.51 13.72 16.45
C GLU A 87 -22.09 12.95 15.23
N LYS A 88 -21.80 11.65 15.42
CA LYS A 88 -21.42 10.70 14.36
C LYS A 88 -20.36 11.26 13.39
N PRO A 89 -19.20 11.73 13.88
CA PRO A 89 -18.22 12.35 13.01
C PRO A 89 -17.64 11.35 12.04
N GLU A 90 -17.39 11.79 10.80
CA GLU A 90 -16.59 11.07 9.82
C GLU A 90 -15.10 11.37 10.05
N ILE A 91 -14.32 10.32 10.20
CA ILE A 91 -12.86 10.39 10.23
C ILE A 91 -12.35 9.96 8.85
N SER A 92 -11.45 10.74 8.27
CA SER A 92 -10.81 10.44 7.01
C SER A 92 -9.30 10.31 7.21
N GLU A 93 -8.76 9.15 6.87
CA GLU A 93 -7.33 8.87 6.96
C GLU A 93 -6.77 8.44 5.60
N THR A 94 -5.53 8.82 5.32
CA THR A 94 -4.82 8.31 4.17
C THR A 94 -4.20 6.97 4.51
N ILE A 95 -4.66 5.91 3.86
CA ILE A 95 -4.18 4.55 4.09
C ILE A 95 -3.27 4.08 2.97
N ASN A 96 -2.42 3.10 3.30
CA ASN A 96 -1.59 2.35 2.38
C ASN A 96 -2.47 1.38 1.57
N ALA A 97 -2.40 1.49 0.24
CA ALA A 97 -3.20 0.67 -0.67
C ALA A 97 -2.52 -0.67 -1.06
N GLY A 98 -1.36 -1.01 -0.50
CA GLY A 98 -0.65 -2.26 -0.80
C GLY A 98 -0.01 -2.31 -2.19
N ILE A 99 0.27 -1.15 -2.78
CA ILE A 99 0.90 -1.00 -4.10
C ILE A 99 2.08 -0.05 -3.94
N TYR A 100 3.23 -0.45 -4.48
CA TYR A 100 4.47 0.31 -4.30
C TYR A 100 5.30 0.32 -5.57
N ILE A 101 6.09 1.37 -5.76
CA ILE A 101 7.22 1.39 -6.67
C ILE A 101 8.48 1.66 -5.85
N LEU A 102 9.49 0.79 -6.01
CA LEU A 102 10.72 0.81 -5.23
C LEU A 102 11.93 0.94 -6.13
N GLU A 103 12.91 1.75 -5.73
CA GLU A 103 14.24 1.69 -6.33
C GLU A 103 14.95 0.38 -5.96
N PRO A 104 15.63 -0.29 -6.92
CA PRO A 104 16.24 -1.62 -6.71
C PRO A 104 17.23 -1.66 -5.53
N LYS A 105 17.91 -0.54 -5.24
CA LYS A 105 18.86 -0.45 -4.12
C LYS A 105 18.24 -0.85 -2.78
N LEU A 106 16.94 -0.64 -2.61
CA LEU A 106 16.25 -0.91 -1.35
C LEU A 106 16.02 -2.40 -1.08
N THR A 107 16.06 -3.26 -2.09
CA THR A 107 15.95 -4.71 -1.86
C THR A 107 17.16 -5.26 -1.08
N LYS A 108 18.31 -4.60 -1.18
CA LYS A 108 19.56 -5.02 -0.54
C LYS A 108 19.58 -4.81 0.98
N ILE A 109 18.69 -3.98 1.51
CA ILE A 109 18.59 -3.72 2.94
C ILE A 109 17.51 -4.56 3.61
N VAL A 110 16.72 -5.30 2.83
CA VAL A 110 15.70 -6.21 3.36
C VAL A 110 16.38 -7.48 3.88
N PRO A 111 16.16 -7.86 5.15
CA PRO A 111 16.75 -9.07 5.72
C PRO A 111 16.00 -10.33 5.22
N GLU A 112 16.69 -11.47 5.16
CA GLU A 112 16.06 -12.77 4.88
C GLU A 112 15.31 -13.32 6.10
N SER A 113 14.32 -12.56 6.57
CA SER A 113 13.50 -12.87 7.75
C SER A 113 12.14 -12.22 7.63
N PHE A 114 11.27 -12.39 8.63
CA PHE A 114 10.00 -11.67 8.68
C PHE A 114 10.25 -10.16 8.66
N TYR A 115 9.71 -9.50 7.62
CA TYR A 115 9.92 -8.07 7.39
C TYR A 115 8.71 -7.45 6.69
N PRO A 116 7.88 -6.70 7.40
CA PRO A 116 6.78 -5.96 6.79
C PRO A 116 7.28 -4.89 5.83
N ILE A 117 6.59 -4.63 4.74
CA ILE A 117 6.94 -3.56 3.80
C ILE A 117 6.92 -2.16 4.47
N THR A 118 6.11 -2.00 5.50
CA THR A 118 6.05 -0.78 6.32
C THR A 118 7.36 -0.48 7.04
N ASP A 119 8.09 -1.53 7.44
CA ASP A 119 9.40 -1.38 8.09
C ASP A 119 10.44 -0.89 7.07
N LEU A 120 10.37 -1.38 5.81
CA LEU A 120 11.21 -0.86 4.73
C LEU A 120 10.95 0.63 4.49
N ILE A 121 9.69 1.03 4.47
CA ILE A 121 9.31 2.44 4.30
C ILE A 121 9.85 3.28 5.46
N THR A 122 9.67 2.82 6.70
CA THR A 122 10.18 3.51 7.90
C THR A 122 11.69 3.66 7.87
N HIS A 123 12.42 2.57 7.59
CA HIS A 123 13.88 2.62 7.48
C HIS A 123 14.35 3.56 6.36
N ALA A 124 13.65 3.59 5.23
CA ALA A 124 13.99 4.50 4.14
C ALA A 124 13.74 5.97 4.53
N ILE A 125 12.68 6.27 5.28
CA ILE A 125 12.42 7.61 5.84
C ILE A 125 13.54 8.01 6.80
N ASP A 126 13.90 7.12 7.73
CA ASP A 126 14.95 7.36 8.73
C ASP A 126 16.33 7.56 8.09
N ALA A 127 16.58 6.91 6.95
CA ALA A 127 17.78 7.10 6.14
C ALA A 127 17.77 8.40 5.30
N GLY A 128 16.70 9.20 5.36
CA GLY A 128 16.56 10.45 4.61
C GLY A 128 16.23 10.25 3.13
N GLU A 129 15.77 9.06 2.73
CA GLU A 129 15.33 8.80 1.37
C GLU A 129 14.01 9.52 1.07
N LYS A 130 13.83 9.91 -0.18
CA LYS A 130 12.62 10.61 -0.59
C LYS A 130 11.48 9.63 -0.87
N ILE A 131 10.50 9.61 0.00
CA ILE A 131 9.31 8.76 -0.12
C ILE A 131 8.13 9.60 -0.58
N GLY A 132 7.42 9.13 -1.61
CA GLY A 132 6.25 9.82 -2.15
C GLY A 132 4.99 8.98 -2.10
N THR A 133 3.86 9.61 -2.38
CA THR A 133 2.56 8.96 -2.46
C THR A 133 1.97 9.10 -3.87
N PHE A 134 1.09 8.16 -4.22
CA PHE A 134 0.27 8.21 -5.43
C PHE A 134 -1.15 7.79 -5.07
N ALA A 135 -2.14 8.67 -5.32
CA ALA A 135 -3.52 8.39 -5.02
C ALA A 135 -4.09 7.31 -5.95
N ILE A 136 -4.84 6.37 -5.38
CA ILE A 136 -5.53 5.28 -6.08
C ILE A 136 -7.01 5.39 -5.77
N ASP A 137 -7.83 5.61 -6.78
CA ASP A 137 -9.26 5.87 -6.61
C ASP A 137 -10.07 4.58 -6.51
N GLU A 138 -9.86 3.64 -7.44
CA GLU A 138 -10.55 2.35 -7.45
C GLU A 138 -9.69 1.27 -6.81
N TRP A 139 -10.10 0.82 -5.65
CA TRP A 139 -9.35 -0.15 -4.86
C TRP A 139 -10.29 -0.94 -3.94
N VAL A 140 -10.18 -2.26 -3.98
CA VAL A 140 -10.87 -3.19 -3.09
C VAL A 140 -9.86 -4.22 -2.59
N ASP A 141 -9.76 -4.32 -1.28
CA ASP A 141 -9.07 -5.43 -0.61
C ASP A 141 -10.05 -6.62 -0.52
N VAL A 142 -9.67 -7.76 -1.08
CA VAL A 142 -10.53 -8.97 -1.12
C VAL A 142 -10.14 -10.01 -0.05
N GLY A 143 -9.50 -9.56 1.02
CA GLY A 143 -9.11 -10.41 2.15
C GLY A 143 -10.29 -11.05 2.92
N LEU A 144 -11.53 -10.55 2.73
CA LEU A 144 -12.75 -11.11 3.33
C LEU A 144 -13.75 -11.58 2.26
N PRO A 145 -14.55 -12.66 2.51
CA PRO A 145 -15.54 -13.16 1.55
C PRO A 145 -16.54 -12.11 1.06
N GLU A 146 -16.94 -11.17 1.93
CA GLU A 146 -17.86 -10.09 1.60
C GLU A 146 -17.23 -9.09 0.62
N GLN A 147 -15.95 -8.84 0.76
CA GLN A 147 -15.16 -7.97 -0.13
C GLN A 147 -14.97 -8.61 -1.50
N LEU A 148 -14.82 -9.95 -1.55
CA LEU A 148 -14.75 -10.70 -2.80
C LEU A 148 -16.05 -10.58 -3.61
N ALA A 149 -17.21 -10.64 -2.96
CA ALA A 149 -18.50 -10.46 -3.60
C ALA A 149 -18.67 -9.05 -4.18
N MET A 150 -18.21 -8.02 -3.47
CA MET A 150 -18.18 -6.64 -3.98
C MET A 150 -17.24 -6.49 -5.18
N ALA A 151 -16.06 -7.11 -5.13
CA ALA A 151 -15.09 -7.07 -6.21
C ALA A 151 -15.60 -7.76 -7.49
N GLN A 152 -16.36 -8.85 -7.37
CA GLN A 152 -17.01 -9.50 -8.51
C GLN A 152 -18.05 -8.60 -9.18
N GLY A 153 -18.83 -7.85 -8.40
CA GLY A 153 -19.78 -6.86 -8.93
C GLY A 153 -19.11 -5.72 -9.70
N VAL A 154 -17.94 -5.27 -9.27
CA VAL A 154 -17.13 -4.25 -9.97
C VAL A 154 -16.53 -4.82 -11.27
N ALA A 155 -16.05 -6.06 -11.25
CA ALA A 155 -15.48 -6.72 -12.44
C ALA A 155 -16.54 -6.98 -13.52
N ASP A 156 -17.80 -7.23 -13.14
CA ASP A 156 -18.91 -7.50 -14.04
C ASP A 156 -19.61 -6.21 -14.57
N GLY A 157 -19.12 -5.02 -14.21
CA GLY A 157 -19.61 -3.74 -14.71
C GLY A 157 -21.04 -3.38 -14.29
N GLN A 158 -21.52 -3.95 -13.20
CA GLN A 158 -22.79 -3.59 -12.57
C GLN A 158 -22.56 -2.48 -11.53
N SER A 159 -22.65 -1.24 -11.97
CA SER A 159 -22.76 -0.04 -11.12
C SER A 159 -24.22 0.34 -11.01
#